data_ffcce255eb1e549d26a4945c2a9b7e78
#
_entry.id   ffcce255eb1e549d26a4945c2a9b7e78
#
_cell.length_a   1.000
_cell.length_b   1.000
_cell.length_c   1.000
_cell.angle_alpha   90.00
_cell.angle_beta   90.00
_cell.angle_gamma   90.00
#
_symmetry.space_group_name_H-M   'P 1'
#
loop_
_entity.id
_entity.type
_entity.pdbx_description
1 polymer ?
#
loop_
_entity_poly.entity_id
_entity_poly.type
_entity_poly.pdbx_seq_one_letter_code
_entity_poly.pdbx_strand_id
1 'polypeptide(L)'
;PVLMQSTAVVGVWGITLLAFLVFAAPVLLVRTGERGRVGVLAAIVLLLGADAGYGVLRLRNASAETVAGVRLRIVQPNIDQRTKENPARWDESFRETLVLSDGPAAEPVTHVIWPETAIPYILTESPQELAAIAGLLDPGQVLVVGAPRADQPDENGDRAVFNSILV
;
A
#
# COMPACT_ATOMS: atom_id res chain seq x y z
N PRO A 1 0.65 -8.40 12.64
CA PRO A 1 1.25 -9.68 13.05
C PRO A 1 2.61 -9.43 13.73
N VAL A 2 2.87 -10.18 14.81
CA VAL A 2 4.06 -9.97 15.66
C VAL A 2 5.36 -10.11 14.87
N LEU A 3 5.51 -11.21 14.11
CA LEU A 3 6.75 -11.51 13.38
C LEU A 3 7.06 -10.55 12.21
N MET A 4 6.12 -9.71 11.82
CA MET A 4 6.36 -8.71 10.77
C MET A 4 6.87 -7.37 11.33
N GLN A 5 6.93 -7.22 12.66
CA GLN A 5 7.27 -5.93 13.24
C GLN A 5 8.73 -5.54 13.01
N SER A 6 9.62 -6.51 12.90
CA SER A 6 11.04 -6.31 12.60
C SER A 6 11.30 -5.74 11.20
N THR A 7 10.32 -5.81 10.27
CA THR A 7 10.44 -5.10 8.98
C THR A 7 10.68 -3.61 9.14
N ALA A 8 10.24 -3.01 10.25
CA ALA A 8 10.48 -1.61 10.53
C ALA A 8 11.96 -1.27 10.79
N VAL A 9 12.80 -2.27 11.09
CA VAL A 9 14.24 -2.11 11.36
C VAL A 9 15.07 -2.64 10.20
N VAL A 10 14.75 -3.85 9.74
CA VAL A 10 15.57 -4.57 8.73
C VAL A 10 14.94 -4.59 7.34
N GLY A 11 13.76 -4.02 7.18
CA GLY A 11 13.01 -4.01 5.92
C GLY A 11 12.54 -5.41 5.50
N VAL A 12 11.92 -5.49 4.33
CA VAL A 12 11.47 -6.76 3.74
C VAL A 12 12.66 -7.70 3.45
N TRP A 13 13.80 -7.17 3.05
CA TRP A 13 14.99 -7.95 2.74
C TRP A 13 15.56 -8.65 3.97
N GLY A 14 15.56 -7.99 5.14
CA GLY A 14 16.00 -8.61 6.39
C GLY A 14 15.10 -9.75 6.83
N ILE A 15 13.79 -9.60 6.71
CA ILE A 15 12.84 -10.69 6.98
C ILE A 15 12.98 -11.84 5.99
N THR A 16 13.24 -11.54 4.72
CA THR A 16 13.53 -12.56 3.70
C THR A 16 14.77 -13.36 4.07
N LEU A 17 15.86 -12.68 4.47
CA LEU A 17 17.08 -13.36 4.94
C LEU A 17 16.80 -14.24 6.16
N LEU A 18 16.05 -13.73 7.16
CA LEU A 18 15.64 -14.50 8.33
C LEU A 18 14.86 -15.77 7.92
N ALA A 19 13.92 -15.62 7.00
CA ALA A 19 13.15 -16.76 6.47
C ALA A 19 14.08 -17.78 5.80
N PHE A 20 15.02 -17.35 4.95
CA PHE A 20 15.99 -18.25 4.35
C PHE A 20 16.82 -19.00 5.37
N LEU A 21 17.31 -18.35 6.41
CA LEU A 21 18.09 -19.00 7.48
C LEU A 21 17.28 -20.05 8.22
N VAL A 22 16.02 -19.73 8.56
CA VAL A 22 15.13 -20.67 9.25
C VAL A 22 14.78 -21.86 8.34
N PHE A 23 14.40 -21.63 7.09
CA PHE A 23 13.98 -22.69 6.17
C PHE A 23 15.17 -23.52 5.62
N ALA A 24 16.40 -22.99 5.62
CA ALA A 24 17.60 -23.77 5.28
C ALA A 24 18.07 -24.68 6.45
N ALA A 25 17.63 -24.43 7.66
CA ALA A 25 18.07 -25.15 8.85
C ALA A 25 17.87 -26.68 8.79
N PRO A 26 16.79 -27.26 8.22
CA PRO A 26 16.66 -28.70 8.09
C PRO A 26 17.83 -29.38 7.37
N VAL A 27 18.42 -28.71 6.37
CA VAL A 27 19.60 -29.23 5.64
C VAL A 27 20.81 -29.30 6.57
N LEU A 28 21.01 -28.30 7.42
CA LEU A 28 22.11 -28.28 8.39
C LEU A 28 21.90 -29.34 9.47
N LEU A 29 20.66 -29.57 9.91
CA LEU A 29 20.33 -30.59 10.92
C LEU A 29 20.64 -32.01 10.43
N VAL A 30 20.51 -32.28 9.12
CA VAL A 30 20.85 -33.59 8.53
C VAL A 30 22.36 -33.77 8.39
N ARG A 31 23.10 -32.66 8.08
CA ARG A 31 24.53 -32.73 7.75
C ARG A 31 25.48 -32.59 8.95
N THR A 32 24.99 -32.14 10.09
CA THR A 32 25.81 -31.90 11.28
C THR A 32 25.70 -33.05 12.30
N GLY A 33 26.77 -33.28 13.08
CA GLY A 33 26.71 -34.16 14.25
C GLY A 33 25.84 -33.59 15.39
N GLU A 34 25.66 -34.33 16.47
CA GLU A 34 24.75 -33.97 17.56
C GLU A 34 24.97 -32.56 18.13
N ARG A 35 26.23 -32.19 18.40
CA ARG A 35 26.56 -30.83 18.91
C ARG A 35 26.20 -29.74 17.91
N GLY A 36 26.40 -29.98 16.61
CA GLY A 36 26.03 -29.06 15.55
C GLY A 36 24.52 -28.90 15.44
N ARG A 37 23.74 -29.97 15.58
CA ARG A 37 22.28 -29.94 15.58
C ARG A 37 21.72 -29.08 16.72
N VAL A 38 22.27 -29.27 17.94
CA VAL A 38 21.86 -28.46 19.08
C VAL A 38 22.17 -26.99 18.83
N GLY A 39 23.36 -26.67 18.27
CA GLY A 39 23.72 -25.29 17.91
C GLY A 39 22.78 -24.66 16.89
N VAL A 40 22.42 -25.41 15.82
CA VAL A 40 21.48 -24.93 14.79
C VAL A 40 20.10 -24.68 15.39
N LEU A 41 19.58 -25.60 16.19
CA LEU A 41 18.28 -25.43 16.84
C LEU A 41 18.26 -24.26 17.81
N ALA A 42 19.31 -24.11 18.62
CA ALA A 42 19.44 -22.97 19.51
C ALA A 42 19.46 -21.63 18.76
N ALA A 43 20.21 -21.55 17.64
CA ALA A 43 20.25 -20.36 16.81
C ALA A 43 18.87 -20.00 16.23
N ILE A 44 18.11 -20.97 15.74
CA ILE A 44 16.75 -20.74 15.22
C ILE A 44 15.82 -20.24 16.33
N VAL A 45 15.83 -20.90 17.48
CA VAL A 45 14.99 -20.51 18.63
C VAL A 45 15.33 -19.10 19.08
N LEU A 46 16.62 -18.73 19.13
CA LEU A 46 17.05 -17.40 19.51
C LEU A 46 16.62 -16.35 18.48
N LEU A 47 16.79 -16.62 17.20
CA LEU A 47 16.38 -15.70 16.11
C LEU A 47 14.86 -15.46 16.13
N LEU A 48 14.07 -16.53 16.15
CA LEU A 48 12.60 -16.42 16.17
C LEU A 48 12.11 -15.82 17.50
N GLY A 49 12.75 -16.16 18.60
CA GLY A 49 12.43 -15.60 19.93
C GLY A 49 12.74 -14.11 20.00
N ALA A 50 13.87 -13.67 19.45
CA ALA A 50 14.24 -12.27 19.38
C ALA A 50 13.28 -11.47 18.47
N ASP A 51 12.95 -12.00 17.28
CA ASP A 51 11.99 -11.40 16.36
C ASP A 51 10.60 -11.27 17.00
N ALA A 52 10.09 -12.36 17.58
CA ALA A 52 8.80 -12.36 18.27
C ALA A 52 8.80 -11.42 19.49
N GLY A 53 9.86 -11.46 20.30
CA GLY A 53 10.01 -10.60 21.47
C GLY A 53 10.01 -9.11 21.08
N TYR A 54 10.79 -8.75 20.08
CA TYR A 54 10.78 -7.40 19.52
C TYR A 54 9.37 -7.00 19.04
N GLY A 55 8.71 -7.87 18.28
CA GLY A 55 7.39 -7.61 17.75
C GLY A 55 6.33 -7.40 18.84
N VAL A 56 6.37 -8.21 19.90
CA VAL A 56 5.47 -8.05 21.06
C VAL A 56 5.74 -6.74 21.78
N LEU A 57 6.99 -6.43 22.07
CA LEU A 57 7.37 -5.18 22.74
C LEU A 57 6.95 -3.96 21.92
N ARG A 58 7.21 -3.97 20.61
CA ARG A 58 6.83 -2.88 19.72
C ARG A 58 5.32 -2.65 19.68
N LEU A 59 4.54 -3.71 19.55
CA LEU A 59 3.07 -3.61 19.53
C LEU A 59 2.48 -3.16 20.87
N ARG A 60 3.07 -3.58 21.99
CA ARG A 60 2.64 -3.12 23.33
C ARG A 60 2.93 -1.64 23.57
N ASN A 61 4.02 -1.13 23.01
CA ASN A 61 4.45 0.27 23.15
C ASN A 61 3.94 1.17 22.01
N ALA A 62 3.19 0.62 21.04
CA ALA A 62 2.62 1.41 19.97
C ALA A 62 1.52 2.31 20.53
N SER A 63 1.63 3.62 20.30
CA SER A 63 0.55 4.57 20.54
C SER A 63 -0.40 4.59 19.34
N ALA A 64 -1.68 4.72 19.62
CA ALA A 64 -2.70 4.93 18.60
C ALA A 64 -3.01 6.43 18.46
N GLU A 65 -1.98 7.27 18.50
CA GLU A 65 -2.15 8.71 18.34
C GLU A 65 -2.69 9.02 16.95
N THR A 66 -3.73 9.82 16.90
CA THR A 66 -4.36 10.30 15.67
C THR A 66 -4.10 11.78 15.49
N VAL A 67 -4.07 12.23 14.25
CA VAL A 67 -3.95 13.66 13.94
C VAL A 67 -5.33 14.31 14.16
N ALA A 68 -5.39 15.28 15.08
CA ALA A 68 -6.63 15.96 15.38
C ALA A 68 -7.18 16.69 14.13
N GLY A 69 -8.47 16.55 13.88
CA GLY A 69 -9.14 17.19 12.75
C GLY A 69 -8.91 16.51 11.39
N VAL A 70 -8.14 15.42 11.31
CA VAL A 70 -7.96 14.65 10.08
C VAL A 70 -8.80 13.39 10.13
N ARG A 71 -9.69 13.23 9.16
CA ARG A 71 -10.54 12.04 8.98
C ARG A 71 -10.43 11.54 7.56
N LEU A 72 -9.92 10.35 7.42
CA LEU A 72 -9.62 9.73 6.13
C LEU A 72 -10.75 8.81 5.70
N ARG A 73 -11.15 8.91 4.43
CA ARG A 73 -11.90 7.88 3.73
C ARG A 73 -10.97 7.20 2.74
N ILE A 74 -10.63 5.95 3.00
CA ILE A 74 -9.83 5.13 2.08
C ILE A 74 -10.80 4.37 1.20
N VAL A 75 -10.75 4.63 -0.10
CA VAL A 75 -11.62 4.01 -1.10
C VAL A 75 -10.87 2.84 -1.74
N GLN A 76 -11.48 1.65 -1.70
CA GLN A 76 -10.90 0.45 -2.29
C GLN A 76 -11.93 -0.22 -3.22
N PRO A 77 -11.95 0.14 -4.51
CA PRO A 77 -12.90 -0.39 -5.48
C PRO A 77 -12.62 -1.85 -5.87
N ASN A 78 -11.45 -2.38 -5.51
CA ASN A 78 -11.06 -3.77 -5.79
C ASN A 78 -11.16 -4.18 -7.27
N ILE A 79 -10.84 -3.27 -8.17
CA ILE A 79 -10.87 -3.47 -9.63
C ILE A 79 -9.71 -4.39 -10.02
N ASP A 80 -10.01 -5.49 -10.70
CA ASP A 80 -8.97 -6.41 -11.17
C ASP A 80 -8.11 -5.80 -12.28
N GLN A 81 -6.89 -6.31 -12.45
CA GLN A 81 -5.92 -5.77 -13.39
C GLN A 81 -6.40 -5.82 -14.86
N ARG A 82 -7.13 -6.86 -15.24
CA ARG A 82 -7.64 -6.99 -16.62
C ARG A 82 -8.69 -5.94 -16.94
N THR A 83 -9.50 -5.58 -15.94
CA THR A 83 -10.48 -4.49 -16.05
C THR A 83 -9.77 -3.14 -16.18
N LYS A 84 -8.71 -2.89 -15.39
CA LYS A 84 -7.90 -1.67 -15.49
C LYS A 84 -7.24 -1.51 -16.87
N GLU A 85 -6.81 -2.59 -17.48
CA GLU A 85 -6.18 -2.61 -18.81
C GLU A 85 -7.18 -2.52 -19.97
N ASN A 86 -8.49 -2.61 -19.72
CA ASN A 86 -9.52 -2.56 -20.73
C ASN A 86 -10.16 -1.16 -20.83
N PRO A 87 -9.86 -0.36 -21.86
CA PRO A 87 -10.41 1.00 -22.00
C PRO A 87 -11.95 1.04 -22.01
N ALA A 88 -12.63 0.00 -22.52
CA ALA A 88 -14.09 -0.07 -22.54
C ALA A 88 -14.71 -0.17 -21.13
N ARG A 89 -13.91 -0.45 -20.10
CA ARG A 89 -14.37 -0.57 -18.70
C ARG A 89 -13.94 0.60 -17.82
N TRP A 90 -13.21 1.57 -18.34
CA TRP A 90 -12.68 2.68 -17.56
C TRP A 90 -13.77 3.53 -16.93
N ASP A 91 -14.81 3.89 -17.70
CA ASP A 91 -15.94 4.69 -17.21
C ASP A 91 -16.71 3.97 -16.09
N GLU A 92 -16.89 2.66 -16.22
CA GLU A 92 -17.55 1.85 -15.19
C GLU A 92 -16.73 1.83 -13.90
N SER A 93 -15.42 1.57 -14.00
CA SER A 93 -14.49 1.56 -12.87
C SER A 93 -14.39 2.91 -12.17
N PHE A 94 -14.36 3.99 -12.94
CA PHE A 94 -14.35 5.35 -12.42
C PHE A 94 -15.66 5.67 -11.67
N ARG A 95 -16.80 5.34 -12.25
CA ARG A 95 -18.11 5.53 -11.61
C ARG A 95 -18.25 4.72 -10.32
N GLU A 96 -17.78 3.47 -10.29
CA GLU A 96 -17.76 2.65 -9.08
C GLU A 96 -16.91 3.31 -7.97
N THR A 97 -15.76 3.85 -8.32
CA THR A 97 -14.89 4.57 -7.38
C THR A 97 -15.57 5.82 -6.84
N LEU A 98 -16.28 6.60 -7.68
CA LEU A 98 -17.08 7.75 -7.22
C LEU A 98 -18.17 7.33 -6.24
N VAL A 99 -18.94 6.29 -6.56
CA VAL A 99 -20.02 5.79 -5.69
C VAL A 99 -19.48 5.33 -4.32
N LEU A 100 -18.38 4.63 -4.31
CA LEU A 100 -17.72 4.20 -3.05
C LEU A 100 -17.20 5.39 -2.24
N SER A 101 -16.87 6.49 -2.91
CA SER A 101 -16.38 7.71 -2.26
C SER A 101 -17.50 8.52 -1.58
N ASP A 102 -18.74 8.42 -2.08
CA ASP A 102 -19.92 9.14 -1.56
C ASP A 102 -20.67 8.38 -0.46
N GLY A 103 -20.10 7.31 0.06
CA GLY A 103 -20.74 6.49 1.10
C GLY A 103 -20.94 7.24 2.42
N PRO A 104 -21.89 6.78 3.29
CA PRO A 104 -22.12 7.39 4.60
C PRO A 104 -20.86 7.31 5.48
N ALA A 105 -20.66 8.31 6.33
CA ALA A 105 -19.62 8.33 7.33
C ALA A 105 -20.22 8.74 8.69
N ALA A 106 -19.68 8.19 9.79
CA ALA A 106 -20.12 8.52 11.14
C ALA A 106 -19.80 9.98 11.51
N GLU A 107 -18.77 10.54 10.89
CA GLU A 107 -18.32 11.90 11.07
C GLU A 107 -17.83 12.50 9.74
N PRO A 108 -17.80 13.84 9.60
CA PRO A 108 -17.34 14.47 8.35
C PRO A 108 -15.94 14.04 7.95
N VAL A 109 -15.81 13.57 6.72
CA VAL A 109 -14.54 13.19 6.09
C VAL A 109 -13.79 14.45 5.68
N THR A 110 -12.49 14.51 5.93
CA THR A 110 -11.63 15.62 5.50
C THR A 110 -10.78 15.29 4.29
N HIS A 111 -10.39 14.01 4.14
CA HIS A 111 -9.55 13.54 3.06
C HIS A 111 -10.11 12.26 2.49
N VAL A 112 -10.29 12.23 1.19
CA VAL A 112 -10.62 11.02 0.41
C VAL A 112 -9.34 10.52 -0.24
N ILE A 113 -9.04 9.24 -0.08
CA ILE A 113 -7.82 8.64 -0.62
C ILE A 113 -8.20 7.53 -1.58
N TRP A 114 -7.82 7.70 -2.84
CA TRP A 114 -7.97 6.70 -3.89
C TRP A 114 -6.65 5.94 -4.11
N PRO A 115 -6.71 4.67 -4.54
CA PRO A 115 -5.52 3.85 -4.74
C PRO A 115 -4.68 4.32 -5.91
N GLU A 116 -3.52 3.69 -6.07
CA GLU A 116 -2.66 3.84 -7.25
C GLU A 116 -3.41 3.47 -8.53
N THR A 117 -3.23 4.26 -9.58
CA THR A 117 -3.90 4.05 -10.88
C THR A 117 -5.43 3.89 -10.71
N ALA A 118 -6.01 4.68 -9.83
CA ALA A 118 -7.47 4.70 -9.62
C ALA A 118 -8.18 5.32 -10.81
N ILE A 119 -7.49 6.19 -11.54
CA ILE A 119 -7.99 6.90 -12.71
C ILE A 119 -7.07 6.57 -13.88
N PRO A 120 -7.61 6.05 -14.99
CA PRO A 120 -6.83 5.76 -16.19
C PRO A 120 -6.66 6.99 -17.09
N TYR A 121 -7.30 8.11 -16.75
CA TYR A 121 -7.29 9.35 -17.54
C TYR A 121 -6.20 10.31 -17.06
N ILE A 122 -5.68 11.10 -17.99
CA ILE A 122 -4.88 12.29 -17.68
C ILE A 122 -5.87 13.38 -17.26
N LEU A 123 -6.02 13.60 -15.95
CA LEU A 123 -7.06 14.48 -15.39
C LEU A 123 -7.04 15.90 -15.94
N THR A 124 -5.86 16.44 -16.24
CA THR A 124 -5.73 17.78 -16.85
C THR A 124 -6.32 17.88 -18.26
N GLU A 125 -6.58 16.74 -18.90
CA GLU A 125 -7.15 16.63 -20.24
C GLU A 125 -8.57 16.04 -20.23
N SER A 126 -9.10 15.75 -19.03
CA SER A 126 -10.39 15.07 -18.82
C SER A 126 -11.32 15.94 -17.99
N PRO A 127 -11.87 17.05 -18.58
CA PRO A 127 -12.67 18.01 -17.83
C PRO A 127 -13.97 17.44 -17.27
N GLN A 128 -14.55 16.40 -17.88
CA GLN A 128 -15.77 15.75 -17.40
C GLN A 128 -15.50 14.96 -16.12
N GLU A 129 -14.42 14.19 -16.07
CA GLU A 129 -13.98 13.41 -14.93
C GLU A 129 -13.55 14.32 -13.78
N LEU A 130 -12.85 15.42 -14.12
CA LEU A 130 -12.47 16.44 -13.14
C LEU A 130 -13.71 17.12 -12.53
N ALA A 131 -14.72 17.43 -13.33
CA ALA A 131 -15.97 18.00 -12.85
C ALA A 131 -16.76 17.01 -11.97
N ALA A 132 -16.76 15.71 -12.31
CA ALA A 132 -17.38 14.67 -11.50
C ALA A 132 -16.69 14.53 -10.12
N ILE A 133 -15.36 14.60 -10.09
CA ILE A 133 -14.57 14.62 -8.84
C ILE A 133 -14.89 15.88 -8.02
N ALA A 134 -14.92 17.04 -8.66
CA ALA A 134 -15.23 18.29 -7.99
C ALA A 134 -16.66 18.30 -7.40
N GLY A 135 -17.62 17.65 -8.06
CA GLY A 135 -18.98 17.47 -7.56
C GLY A 135 -19.12 16.47 -6.41
N LEU A 136 -18.13 15.56 -6.24
CA LEU A 136 -18.09 14.60 -5.16
C LEU A 136 -17.61 15.22 -3.84
N LEU A 137 -16.69 16.18 -3.91
CA LEU A 137 -16.01 16.72 -2.74
C LEU A 137 -16.83 17.83 -2.06
N ASP A 138 -17.02 17.74 -0.77
CA ASP A 138 -17.55 18.83 0.04
C ASP A 138 -16.53 19.98 0.16
N PRO A 139 -16.99 21.22 0.39
CA PRO A 139 -16.09 22.34 0.60
C PRO A 139 -15.06 22.08 1.72
N GLY A 140 -13.78 22.18 1.38
CA GLY A 140 -12.66 21.93 2.29
C GLY A 140 -12.20 20.48 2.38
N GLN A 141 -12.84 19.55 1.68
CA GLN A 141 -12.31 18.20 1.51
C GLN A 141 -11.17 18.17 0.49
N VAL A 142 -10.24 17.24 0.70
CA VAL A 142 -9.09 17.00 -0.17
C VAL A 142 -9.17 15.59 -0.73
N LEU A 143 -8.98 15.44 -2.04
CA LEU A 143 -8.77 14.14 -2.67
C LEU A 143 -7.27 13.91 -2.89
N VAL A 144 -6.79 12.76 -2.46
CA VAL A 144 -5.45 12.24 -2.80
C VAL A 144 -5.64 11.05 -3.72
N VAL A 145 -5.12 11.14 -4.94
CA VAL A 145 -5.37 10.12 -5.98
C VAL A 145 -4.11 9.77 -6.76
N GLY A 146 -3.92 8.47 -6.99
CA GLY A 146 -2.94 7.97 -7.96
C GLY A 146 -3.50 8.05 -9.38
N ALA A 147 -2.88 8.88 -10.23
CA ALA A 147 -3.30 9.09 -11.61
C ALA A 147 -2.11 9.31 -12.54
N PRO A 148 -2.24 9.03 -13.86
CA PRO A 148 -1.24 9.40 -14.84
C PRO A 148 -1.18 10.92 -15.01
N ARG A 149 0.02 11.45 -15.10
CA ARG A 149 0.32 12.83 -15.48
C ARG A 149 1.15 12.80 -16.74
N ALA A 150 0.83 13.61 -17.72
CA ALA A 150 1.64 13.79 -18.91
C ALA A 150 2.26 15.18 -18.95
N ASP A 151 3.49 15.26 -19.44
CA ASP A 151 4.12 16.52 -19.79
C ASP A 151 3.56 17.05 -21.12
N GLN A 152 3.89 18.30 -21.42
CA GLN A 152 3.61 18.86 -22.75
C GLN A 152 4.41 18.09 -23.82
N PRO A 153 3.87 17.92 -25.04
CA PRO A 153 4.62 17.33 -26.14
C PRO A 153 5.92 18.06 -26.39
N ASP A 154 6.98 17.31 -26.67
CA ASP A 154 8.25 17.89 -27.16
C ASP A 154 8.15 18.37 -28.63
N GLU A 155 9.26 18.82 -29.18
CA GLU A 155 9.35 19.29 -30.56
C GLU A 155 8.99 18.21 -31.61
N ASN A 156 9.09 16.93 -31.24
CA ASN A 156 8.74 15.77 -32.07
C ASN A 156 7.30 15.29 -31.86
N GLY A 157 6.58 15.88 -30.91
CA GLY A 157 5.24 15.47 -30.52
C GLY A 157 5.21 14.33 -29.49
N ASP A 158 6.37 13.89 -28.99
CA ASP A 158 6.47 12.85 -27.98
C ASP A 158 6.16 13.40 -26.57
N ARG A 159 5.50 12.59 -25.73
CA ARG A 159 5.08 12.98 -24.38
C ARG A 159 5.56 11.97 -23.35
N ALA A 160 6.20 12.45 -22.31
CA ALA A 160 6.47 11.64 -21.13
C ALA A 160 5.21 11.51 -20.26
N VAL A 161 4.90 10.29 -19.86
CA VAL A 161 3.78 9.99 -18.95
C VAL A 161 4.35 9.43 -17.65
N PHE A 162 3.88 9.95 -16.53
CA PHE A 162 4.34 9.60 -15.20
C PHE A 162 3.21 9.05 -14.36
N ASN A 163 3.49 8.05 -13.55
CA ASN A 163 2.63 7.66 -12.45
C ASN A 163 2.81 8.67 -11.31
N SER A 164 1.75 9.34 -10.92
CA SER A 164 1.81 10.49 -10.02
C SER A 164 0.74 10.41 -8.93
N ILE A 165 0.99 11.12 -7.83
CA ILE A 165 -0.03 11.44 -6.83
C ILE A 165 -0.48 12.86 -7.09
N LEU A 166 -1.79 13.04 -7.24
CA LEU A 166 -2.43 14.33 -7.36
C LEU A 166 -3.22 14.63 -6.07
N VAL A 167 -3.28 15.90 -5.72
CA VAL A 167 -4.00 16.41 -4.54
C VAL A 167 -4.84 17.61 -4.94
#